data_022bba75864ac4a6376465f9f50745cd
#
_entry.id   022bba75864ac4a6376465f9f50745cd
#
_cell.length_a   1.000
_cell.length_b   1.000
_cell.length_c   1.000
_cell.angle_alpha   90.00
_cell.angle_beta   90.00
_cell.angle_gamma   90.00
#
_symmetry.space_group_name_H-M   'P 1'
#
loop_
_entity.id
_entity.type
_entity.pdbx_description
1 polymer ?
#
loop_
_entity_poly.entity_id
_entity_poly.type
_entity_poly.pdbx_seq_one_letter_code
_entity_poly.pdbx_strand_id
1 'polypeptide(L)'
;PWLIILGTAGPYCAIYAVTILMSYAFCMIRGRMRENEWDMRYIAYMACTLAPLLLYILSNSFAVEEHAGATGRSLMEILSDHPDFPIRFLLKSFAGILVGGEELQELVRQGVITNRFLYIIGLFVVSGYLFALWLNLRFRFYEKTLLPMMLLVGGGLNHILIFMSRYIFESESYALSSRYALQFQVGILGMVITFALAWNQGRKGYMCGNPGKDQGVCGNPGVSRHACGNPGVCRHAHGNPESAGGVRTARGVFRRCLIAVFCLAILSGNGYTTYHEIKKAPHREGNFEKMAAMALQ
;
A
#
# COMPACT_ATOMS: atom_id res chain seq x y z
N PRO A 1 4.01 -12.42 23.14
CA PRO A 1 3.42 -12.87 21.84
C PRO A 1 4.12 -12.22 20.64
N TRP A 2 4.38 -10.90 20.66
CA TRP A 2 5.01 -10.16 19.55
C TRP A 2 6.38 -10.70 19.13
N LEU A 3 7.25 -11.05 20.10
CA LEU A 3 8.57 -11.61 19.83
C LEU A 3 8.51 -12.94 19.08
N ILE A 4 7.51 -13.78 19.40
CA ILE A 4 7.31 -15.06 18.72
C ILE A 4 6.82 -14.83 17.30
N ILE A 5 5.82 -13.95 17.11
CA ILE A 5 5.28 -13.61 15.78
C ILE A 5 6.37 -13.01 14.89
N LEU A 6 7.19 -12.11 15.44
CA LEU A 6 8.28 -11.48 14.70
C LEU A 6 9.41 -12.47 14.40
N GLY A 7 9.73 -13.38 15.31
CA GLY A 7 10.74 -14.43 15.09
C GLY A 7 10.32 -15.44 14.03
N THR A 8 9.03 -15.73 13.89
CA THR A 8 8.50 -16.63 12.85
C THR A 8 8.28 -15.96 11.51
N ALA A 9 8.19 -14.63 11.46
CA ALA A 9 7.97 -13.87 10.24
C ALA A 9 9.21 -13.79 9.32
N GLY A 10 10.37 -14.23 9.79
CA GLY A 10 11.61 -14.18 9.02
C GLY A 10 11.97 -12.76 8.55
N PRO A 11 12.46 -12.58 7.32
CA PRO A 11 12.86 -11.26 6.79
C PRO A 11 11.73 -10.23 6.76
N TYR A 12 10.47 -10.66 6.75
CA TYR A 12 9.31 -9.75 6.78
C TYR A 12 9.15 -9.02 8.10
N CYS A 13 9.72 -9.55 9.18
CA CYS A 13 9.83 -8.86 10.47
C CYS A 13 10.42 -7.45 10.31
N ALA A 14 11.44 -7.30 9.46
CA ALA A 14 12.09 -6.02 9.22
C ALA A 14 11.12 -4.98 8.65
N ILE A 15 10.28 -5.36 7.67
CA ILE A 15 9.31 -4.44 7.05
C ILE A 15 8.23 -4.02 8.05
N TYR A 16 7.69 -4.96 8.82
CA TYR A 16 6.68 -4.63 9.83
C TYR A 16 7.28 -3.72 10.92
N ALA A 17 8.49 -4.01 11.39
CA ALA A 17 9.18 -3.17 12.35
C ALA A 17 9.43 -1.76 11.80
N VAL A 18 9.97 -1.62 10.58
CA VAL A 18 10.20 -0.32 9.94
C VAL A 18 8.88 0.44 9.74
N THR A 19 7.81 -0.23 9.27
CA THR A 19 6.51 0.40 9.08
C THR A 19 5.93 0.93 10.39
N ILE A 20 6.05 0.16 11.48
CA ILE A 20 5.59 0.54 12.82
C ILE A 20 6.44 1.70 13.35
N LEU A 21 7.78 1.63 13.21
CA LEU A 21 8.69 2.71 13.61
C LEU A 21 8.38 4.01 12.88
N MET A 22 8.19 3.98 11.56
CA MET A 22 7.79 5.15 10.77
C MET A 22 6.45 5.71 11.25
N SER A 23 5.52 4.86 11.63
CA SER A 23 4.21 5.28 12.13
C SER A 23 4.29 5.98 13.49
N TYR A 24 5.09 5.43 14.41
CA TYR A 24 5.33 6.08 15.71
C TYR A 24 6.11 7.38 15.56
N ALA A 25 7.14 7.41 14.72
CA ALA A 25 7.87 8.63 14.41
C ALA A 25 6.96 9.70 13.81
N PHE A 26 6.08 9.33 12.89
CA PHE A 26 5.08 10.23 12.32
C PHE A 26 4.13 10.78 13.39
N CYS A 27 3.61 9.92 14.29
CA CYS A 27 2.74 10.35 15.40
C CYS A 27 3.46 11.31 16.34
N MET A 28 4.72 11.01 16.69
CA MET A 28 5.54 11.83 17.57
C MET A 28 5.82 13.22 16.96
N ILE A 29 6.25 13.27 15.69
CA ILE A 29 6.50 14.53 14.96
C ILE A 29 5.21 15.36 14.88
N ARG A 30 4.10 14.71 14.58
CA ARG A 30 2.80 15.38 14.50
C ARG A 30 2.34 15.92 15.85
N GLY A 31 2.50 15.15 16.94
CA GLY A 31 2.22 15.58 18.31
C GLY A 31 3.04 16.82 18.65
N ARG A 32 4.34 16.81 18.33
CA ARG A 32 5.22 17.98 18.50
C ARG A 32 4.76 19.20 17.73
N MET A 33 4.33 19.01 16.48
CA MET A 33 3.85 20.14 15.64
C MET A 33 2.51 20.71 16.13
N ARG A 34 1.67 19.92 16.81
CA ARG A 34 0.33 20.32 17.24
C ARG A 34 0.31 20.85 18.67
N GLU A 35 1.01 20.18 19.57
CA GLU A 35 0.93 20.39 21.03
C GLU A 35 2.22 21.00 21.59
N ASN A 36 3.24 21.15 20.75
CA ASN A 36 4.58 21.62 21.10
C ASN A 36 5.29 20.76 22.19
N GLU A 37 4.81 19.56 22.43
CA GLU A 37 5.35 18.62 23.41
C GLU A 37 5.79 17.31 22.76
N TRP A 38 6.83 16.66 23.35
CA TRP A 38 7.29 15.35 22.95
C TRP A 38 6.61 14.29 23.83
N ASP A 39 5.78 13.45 23.23
CA ASP A 39 5.24 12.29 23.93
C ASP A 39 6.30 11.16 23.99
N MET A 40 6.98 11.05 25.15
CA MET A 40 8.03 10.05 25.39
C MET A 40 7.54 8.60 25.29
N ARG A 41 6.23 8.35 25.32
CA ARG A 41 5.66 7.01 25.15
C ARG A 41 5.98 6.44 23.77
N TYR A 42 5.99 7.29 22.72
CA TYR A 42 6.35 6.84 21.37
C TYR A 42 7.81 6.37 21.29
N ILE A 43 8.72 6.96 22.05
CA ILE A 43 10.13 6.52 22.13
C ILE A 43 10.20 5.12 22.73
N ALA A 44 9.47 4.86 23.82
CA ALA A 44 9.40 3.53 24.41
C ALA A 44 8.82 2.49 23.44
N TYR A 45 7.76 2.84 22.70
CA TYR A 45 7.18 1.95 21.69
C TYR A 45 8.14 1.68 20.54
N MET A 46 8.87 2.69 20.08
CA MET A 46 9.92 2.52 19.06
C MET A 46 11.05 1.62 19.56
N ALA A 47 11.51 1.80 20.79
CA ALA A 47 12.52 0.92 21.40
C ALA A 47 12.05 -0.53 21.51
N CYS A 48 10.81 -0.76 21.93
CA CYS A 48 10.20 -2.09 21.97
C CYS A 48 10.08 -2.72 20.57
N THR A 49 9.88 -1.91 19.52
CA THR A 49 9.80 -2.40 18.13
C THR A 49 11.18 -2.68 17.56
N LEU A 50 12.22 -1.93 17.96
CA LEU A 50 13.60 -2.16 17.54
C LEU A 50 14.19 -3.45 18.10
N ALA A 51 13.83 -3.84 19.32
CA ALA A 51 14.41 -5.02 19.96
C ALA A 51 14.26 -6.31 19.13
N PRO A 52 13.07 -6.70 18.63
CA PRO A 52 12.94 -7.88 17.77
C PRO A 52 13.69 -7.74 16.43
N LEU A 53 13.76 -6.53 15.87
CA LEU A 53 14.51 -6.28 14.65
C LEU A 53 16.02 -6.49 14.86
N LEU A 54 16.56 -5.99 15.95
CA LEU A 54 17.97 -6.19 16.30
C LEU A 54 18.27 -7.67 16.56
N LEU A 55 17.39 -8.37 17.28
CA LEU A 55 17.52 -9.81 17.49
C LEU A 55 17.49 -10.59 16.18
N TYR A 56 16.62 -10.23 15.25
CA TYR A 56 16.57 -10.83 13.91
C TYR A 56 17.87 -10.59 13.15
N ILE A 57 18.36 -9.35 13.10
CA ILE A 57 19.62 -9.00 12.42
C ILE A 57 20.79 -9.76 13.02
N LEU A 58 20.89 -9.80 14.36
CA LEU A 58 21.93 -10.55 15.06
C LEU A 58 21.85 -12.05 14.76
N SER A 59 20.66 -12.65 14.82
CA SER A 59 20.45 -14.06 14.49
C SER A 59 20.86 -14.37 13.04
N ASN A 60 20.50 -13.48 12.11
CA ASN A 60 20.80 -13.67 10.71
C ASN A 60 22.27 -13.46 10.36
N SER A 61 23.01 -12.68 11.17
CA SER A 61 24.46 -12.49 10.95
C SER A 61 25.30 -13.74 11.21
N PHE A 62 24.74 -14.71 11.95
CA PHE A 62 25.38 -16.02 12.20
C PHE A 62 24.92 -17.09 11.20
N ALA A 63 23.92 -16.81 10.38
CA ALA A 63 23.44 -17.75 9.37
C ALA A 63 24.31 -17.62 8.10
N VAL A 64 25.10 -18.65 7.81
CA VAL A 64 25.83 -18.77 6.54
C VAL A 64 24.88 -19.45 5.56
N GLU A 65 24.11 -18.68 4.82
CA GLU A 65 23.25 -19.20 3.76
C GLU A 65 23.98 -19.11 2.41
N GLU A 66 24.48 -20.21 1.92
CA GLU A 66 24.89 -20.34 0.52
C GLU A 66 23.62 -20.55 -0.33
N HIS A 67 23.25 -19.53 -1.08
CA HIS A 67 22.14 -19.66 -2.01
C HIS A 67 22.63 -20.23 -3.35
N ALA A 68 22.18 -21.43 -3.70
CA ALA A 68 22.46 -22.04 -4.99
C ALA A 68 22.00 -21.08 -6.12
N GLY A 69 22.93 -20.72 -7.01
CA GLY A 69 22.69 -19.82 -8.14
C GLY A 69 22.89 -18.33 -7.83
N ALA A 70 23.33 -17.97 -6.61
CA ALA A 70 23.76 -16.60 -6.32
C ALA A 70 25.10 -16.31 -7.00
N THR A 71 25.23 -15.10 -7.58
CA THR A 71 26.44 -14.70 -8.31
C THR A 71 27.61 -14.28 -7.41
N GLY A 72 27.35 -14.09 -6.11
CA GLY A 72 28.34 -13.59 -5.15
C GLY A 72 28.75 -12.13 -5.34
N ARG A 73 28.16 -11.43 -6.32
CA ARG A 73 28.43 -10.01 -6.61
C ARG A 73 27.74 -9.10 -5.61
N SER A 74 28.40 -7.99 -5.29
CA SER A 74 27.81 -6.96 -4.45
C SER A 74 26.70 -6.18 -5.18
N LEU A 75 25.77 -5.59 -4.42
CA LEU A 75 24.71 -4.74 -4.99
C LEU A 75 25.30 -3.59 -5.82
N MET A 76 26.41 -3.00 -5.38
CA MET A 76 27.03 -1.87 -6.06
C MET A 76 27.64 -2.25 -7.39
N GLU A 77 28.23 -3.43 -7.52
CA GLU A 77 28.74 -3.96 -8.78
C GLU A 77 27.62 -4.20 -9.78
N ILE A 78 26.51 -4.81 -9.32
CA ILE A 78 25.34 -5.06 -10.17
C ILE A 78 24.71 -3.73 -10.64
N LEU A 79 24.62 -2.73 -9.75
CA LEU A 79 24.10 -1.41 -10.10
C LEU A 79 25.01 -0.63 -11.05
N SER A 80 26.33 -0.85 -10.97
CA SER A 80 27.29 -0.24 -11.87
C SER A 80 27.15 -0.79 -13.30
N ASP A 81 26.96 -2.10 -13.43
CA ASP A 81 26.84 -2.78 -14.72
C ASP A 81 25.43 -2.64 -15.32
N HIS A 82 24.42 -2.70 -14.47
CA HIS A 82 23.00 -2.68 -14.85
C HIS A 82 22.19 -1.69 -13.99
N PRO A 83 22.34 -0.37 -14.20
CA PRO A 83 21.68 0.66 -13.36
C PRO A 83 20.14 0.64 -13.48
N ASP A 84 19.60 0.08 -14.55
CA ASP A 84 18.17 -0.05 -14.81
C ASP A 84 17.54 -1.32 -14.17
N PHE A 85 18.36 -2.26 -13.70
CA PHE A 85 17.89 -3.53 -13.12
C PHE A 85 16.94 -3.33 -11.93
N PRO A 86 17.18 -2.46 -10.94
CA PRO A 86 16.25 -2.23 -9.83
C PRO A 86 14.87 -1.75 -10.30
N ILE A 87 14.86 -0.82 -11.26
CA ILE A 87 13.62 -0.25 -11.79
C ILE A 87 12.83 -1.33 -12.52
N ARG A 88 13.48 -2.12 -13.38
CA ARG A 88 12.84 -3.24 -14.10
C ARG A 88 12.31 -4.29 -13.15
N PHE A 89 13.09 -4.66 -12.12
CA PHE A 89 12.68 -5.61 -11.10
C PHE A 89 11.45 -5.12 -10.34
N LEU A 90 11.47 -3.87 -9.83
CA LEU A 90 10.37 -3.28 -9.09
C LEU A 90 9.10 -3.17 -9.94
N LEU A 91 9.22 -2.72 -11.21
CA LEU A 91 8.05 -2.64 -12.09
C LEU A 91 7.41 -4.01 -12.34
N LYS A 92 8.21 -5.06 -12.54
CA LYS A 92 7.69 -6.44 -12.64
C LYS A 92 7.03 -6.89 -11.33
N SER A 93 7.65 -6.60 -10.20
CA SER A 93 7.09 -6.91 -8.88
C SER A 93 5.73 -6.25 -8.68
N PHE A 94 5.60 -4.97 -9.05
CA PHE A 94 4.30 -4.28 -9.00
C PHE A 94 3.29 -4.83 -10.02
N ALA A 95 3.73 -5.27 -11.20
CA ALA A 95 2.83 -5.91 -12.16
C ALA A 95 2.25 -7.22 -11.60
N GLY A 96 3.05 -8.00 -10.87
CA GLY A 96 2.63 -9.24 -10.21
C GLY A 96 1.54 -9.08 -9.15
N ILE A 97 1.25 -7.86 -8.69
CA ILE A 97 0.13 -7.59 -7.79
C ILE A 97 -1.22 -7.62 -8.53
N LEU A 98 -1.23 -7.11 -9.75
CA LEU A 98 -2.46 -6.96 -10.53
C LEU A 98 -2.93 -8.30 -11.06
N VAL A 99 -2.00 -9.04 -11.67
CA VAL A 99 -2.19 -10.39 -12.19
C VAL A 99 -1.08 -11.25 -11.58
N GLY A 100 -1.41 -12.43 -11.07
CA GLY A 100 -0.45 -13.30 -10.39
C GLY A 100 0.86 -13.45 -11.18
N GLY A 101 1.99 -13.38 -10.47
CA GLY A 101 3.29 -13.33 -11.10
C GLY A 101 3.60 -14.57 -11.95
N GLU A 102 3.19 -15.76 -11.53
CA GLU A 102 3.36 -17.00 -12.30
C GLU A 102 2.56 -16.96 -13.61
N GLU A 103 1.33 -16.42 -13.59
CA GLU A 103 0.52 -16.26 -14.80
C GLU A 103 1.17 -15.28 -15.77
N LEU A 104 1.71 -14.17 -15.28
CA LEU A 104 2.44 -13.21 -16.10
C LEU A 104 3.69 -13.82 -16.73
N GLN A 105 4.44 -14.63 -15.97
CA GLN A 105 5.61 -15.35 -16.51
C GLN A 105 5.20 -16.33 -17.61
N GLU A 106 4.11 -17.05 -17.39
CA GLU A 106 3.60 -18.02 -18.38
C GLU A 106 3.16 -17.32 -19.67
N LEU A 107 2.42 -16.20 -19.56
CA LEU A 107 2.00 -15.40 -20.72
C LEU A 107 3.20 -14.84 -21.51
N VAL A 108 4.28 -14.46 -20.82
CA VAL A 108 5.53 -14.03 -21.47
C VAL A 108 6.21 -15.21 -22.15
N ARG A 109 6.26 -16.37 -21.50
CA ARG A 109 6.86 -17.59 -22.06
C ARG A 109 6.14 -18.08 -23.32
N GLN A 110 4.81 -17.95 -23.33
CA GLN A 110 3.96 -18.26 -24.49
C GLN A 110 4.04 -17.21 -25.60
N GLY A 111 4.72 -16.09 -25.38
CA GLY A 111 4.81 -15.00 -26.35
C GLY A 111 3.53 -14.17 -26.51
N VAL A 112 2.54 -14.37 -25.62
CA VAL A 112 1.26 -13.62 -25.63
C VAL A 112 1.50 -12.16 -25.27
N ILE A 113 2.40 -11.93 -24.28
CA ILE A 113 2.79 -10.58 -23.84
C ILE A 113 4.30 -10.42 -23.83
N THR A 114 4.78 -9.19 -23.95
CA THR A 114 6.21 -8.88 -23.89
C THR A 114 6.62 -8.36 -22.51
N ASN A 115 7.89 -8.45 -22.16
CA ASN A 115 8.43 -7.84 -20.95
C ASN A 115 8.12 -6.33 -20.86
N ARG A 116 8.10 -5.62 -21.99
CA ARG A 116 7.75 -4.19 -22.03
C ARG A 116 6.33 -3.93 -21.54
N PHE A 117 5.41 -4.82 -21.86
CA PHE A 117 4.03 -4.73 -21.39
C PHE A 117 3.93 -4.92 -19.87
N LEU A 118 4.75 -5.81 -19.28
CA LEU A 118 4.84 -5.96 -17.83
C LEU A 118 5.28 -4.66 -17.15
N TYR A 119 6.24 -3.94 -17.72
CA TYR A 119 6.68 -2.66 -17.16
C TYR A 119 5.57 -1.61 -17.21
N ILE A 120 4.75 -1.60 -18.27
CA ILE A 120 3.58 -0.70 -18.37
C ILE A 120 2.55 -1.03 -17.29
N ILE A 121 2.24 -2.32 -17.08
CA ILE A 121 1.34 -2.75 -15.99
C ILE A 121 1.92 -2.32 -14.64
N GLY A 122 3.20 -2.56 -14.38
CA GLY A 122 3.86 -2.16 -13.15
C GLY A 122 3.79 -0.66 -12.91
N LEU A 123 4.06 0.14 -13.93
CA LEU A 123 3.95 1.61 -13.86
C LEU A 123 2.52 2.06 -13.55
N PHE A 124 1.52 1.41 -14.12
CA PHE A 124 0.12 1.66 -13.81
C PHE A 124 -0.17 1.40 -12.32
N VAL A 125 0.30 0.27 -11.77
CA VAL A 125 0.11 -0.06 -10.35
C VAL A 125 0.85 0.92 -9.45
N VAL A 126 2.10 1.27 -9.75
CA VAL A 126 2.87 2.30 -9.03
C VAL A 126 2.12 3.63 -9.03
N SER A 127 1.55 4.05 -10.16
CA SER A 127 0.75 5.27 -10.23
C SER A 127 -0.49 5.21 -9.31
N GLY A 128 -1.11 4.04 -9.18
CA GLY A 128 -2.21 3.78 -8.23
C GLY A 128 -1.76 3.92 -6.78
N TYR A 129 -0.59 3.40 -6.43
CA TYR A 129 0.02 3.57 -5.11
C TYR A 129 0.28 5.04 -4.77
N LEU A 130 0.93 5.76 -5.69
CA LEU A 130 1.22 7.18 -5.51
C LEU A 130 -0.07 8.02 -5.42
N PHE A 131 -1.08 7.67 -6.21
CA PHE A 131 -2.38 8.30 -6.15
C PHE A 131 -3.08 8.04 -4.80
N ALA A 132 -3.06 6.80 -4.30
CA ALA A 132 -3.60 6.47 -2.99
C ALA A 132 -2.86 7.20 -1.87
N LEU A 133 -1.53 7.25 -1.91
CA LEU A 133 -0.73 8.01 -0.95
C LEU A 133 -1.06 9.50 -0.99
N TRP A 134 -1.16 10.07 -2.18
CA TRP A 134 -1.57 11.47 -2.37
C TRP A 134 -2.97 11.75 -1.78
N LEU A 135 -3.93 10.83 -1.99
CA LEU A 135 -5.27 10.96 -1.39
C LEU A 135 -5.22 10.93 0.14
N ASN A 136 -4.41 10.03 0.73
CA ASN A 136 -4.22 9.97 2.19
C ASN A 136 -3.71 11.30 2.74
N LEU A 137 -2.69 11.87 2.11
CA LEU A 137 -2.11 13.16 2.51
C LEU A 137 -3.07 14.32 2.25
N ARG A 138 -3.68 14.38 1.06
CA ARG A 138 -4.55 15.48 0.63
C ARG A 138 -5.82 15.60 1.47
N PHE A 139 -6.43 14.47 1.86
CA PHE A 139 -7.63 14.43 2.69
C PHE A 139 -7.34 14.20 4.17
N ARG A 140 -6.08 14.15 4.54
CA ARG A 140 -5.62 13.96 5.91
C ARG A 140 -6.29 12.76 6.59
N PHE A 141 -6.41 11.62 5.86
CA PHE A 141 -7.02 10.41 6.42
C PHE A 141 -6.23 9.91 7.64
N TYR A 142 -4.93 10.13 7.65
CA TYR A 142 -4.06 9.84 8.79
C TYR A 142 -4.49 10.52 10.10
N GLU A 143 -5.32 11.57 10.05
CA GLU A 143 -5.88 12.20 11.26
C GLU A 143 -6.97 11.37 11.92
N LYS A 144 -7.61 10.48 11.15
CA LYS A 144 -8.67 9.59 11.62
C LYS A 144 -8.13 8.19 11.87
N THR A 145 -7.30 7.69 10.97
CA THR A 145 -6.70 6.37 11.04
C THR A 145 -5.41 6.32 10.23
N LEU A 146 -4.35 5.78 10.83
CA LEU A 146 -3.07 5.53 10.16
C LEU A 146 -3.10 4.24 9.32
N LEU A 147 -4.07 3.36 9.54
CA LEU A 147 -4.09 2.02 8.96
C LEU A 147 -3.89 2.00 7.43
N PRO A 148 -4.63 2.78 6.61
CA PRO A 148 -4.44 2.75 5.16
C PRO A 148 -3.04 3.17 4.74
N MET A 149 -2.47 4.17 5.42
CA MET A 149 -1.13 4.66 5.15
C MET A 149 -0.05 3.64 5.53
N MET A 150 -0.20 2.97 6.68
CA MET A 150 0.68 1.89 7.12
C MET A 150 0.68 0.72 6.13
N LEU A 151 -0.49 0.31 5.67
CA LEU A 151 -0.64 -0.77 4.70
C LEU A 151 0.00 -0.41 3.34
N LEU A 152 -0.17 0.83 2.87
CA LEU A 152 0.48 1.31 1.65
C LEU A 152 2.00 1.33 1.79
N VAL A 153 2.52 1.93 2.86
CA VAL A 153 3.96 2.02 3.09
C VAL A 153 4.56 0.62 3.28
N GLY A 154 3.96 -0.21 4.12
CA GLY A 154 4.42 -1.59 4.36
C GLY A 154 4.38 -2.44 3.09
N GLY A 155 3.30 -2.34 2.30
CA GLY A 155 3.21 -3.01 1.00
C GLY A 155 4.29 -2.55 0.02
N GLY A 156 4.53 -1.24 -0.08
CA GLY A 156 5.61 -0.69 -0.93
C GLY A 156 7.01 -1.13 -0.48
N LEU A 157 7.27 -1.13 0.83
CA LEU A 157 8.54 -1.58 1.40
C LEU A 157 8.79 -3.08 1.17
N ASN A 158 7.75 -3.90 1.10
CA ASN A 158 7.89 -5.32 0.76
C ASN A 158 8.52 -5.52 -0.61
N HIS A 159 8.19 -4.71 -1.63
CA HIS A 159 8.82 -4.79 -2.94
C HIS A 159 10.32 -4.49 -2.88
N ILE A 160 10.70 -3.48 -2.08
CA ILE A 160 12.10 -3.11 -1.87
C ILE A 160 12.83 -4.22 -1.12
N LEU A 161 12.24 -4.81 -0.07
CA LEU A 161 12.83 -5.91 0.67
C LEU A 161 13.11 -7.12 -0.24
N ILE A 162 12.13 -7.48 -1.07
CA ILE A 162 12.29 -8.63 -1.98
C ILE A 162 13.37 -8.35 -3.01
N PHE A 163 13.44 -7.14 -3.55
CA PHE A 163 14.56 -6.73 -4.38
C PHE A 163 15.89 -6.91 -3.63
N MET A 164 16.00 -6.36 -2.41
CA MET A 164 17.22 -6.45 -1.59
C MET A 164 17.60 -7.88 -1.18
N SER A 165 16.66 -8.81 -1.17
CA SER A 165 16.92 -10.22 -0.88
C SER A 165 17.20 -11.06 -2.13
N ARG A 166 16.90 -10.55 -3.34
CA ARG A 166 16.94 -11.32 -4.59
C ARG A 166 17.84 -10.72 -5.68
N TYR A 167 18.42 -9.54 -5.45
CA TYR A 167 19.35 -8.94 -6.41
C TYR A 167 20.55 -9.85 -6.74
N ILE A 168 20.99 -10.69 -5.78
CA ILE A 168 22.10 -11.64 -5.90
C ILE A 168 21.92 -12.67 -7.01
N PHE A 169 20.70 -12.90 -7.49
CA PHE A 169 20.41 -13.81 -8.60
C PHE A 169 20.43 -13.13 -9.96
N GLU A 170 20.58 -11.82 -10.02
CA GLU A 170 20.59 -11.00 -11.24
C GLU A 170 19.47 -11.30 -12.24
N SER A 171 18.35 -11.83 -11.74
CA SER A 171 17.21 -12.23 -12.56
C SER A 171 15.92 -11.53 -12.15
N GLU A 172 15.31 -10.80 -13.09
CA GLU A 172 14.04 -10.13 -12.90
C GLU A 172 12.84 -11.09 -12.70
N SER A 173 13.00 -12.39 -13.03
CA SER A 173 11.93 -13.39 -12.88
C SER A 173 11.55 -13.62 -11.41
N TYR A 174 12.50 -13.44 -10.49
CA TYR A 174 12.22 -13.55 -9.06
C TYR A 174 11.23 -12.52 -8.55
N ALA A 175 11.07 -11.37 -9.23
CA ALA A 175 10.08 -10.37 -8.92
C ALA A 175 8.63 -10.86 -9.04
N LEU A 176 8.40 -11.90 -9.87
CA LEU A 176 7.09 -12.46 -10.16
C LEU A 176 6.79 -13.76 -9.40
N SER A 177 7.62 -14.12 -8.42
CA SER A 177 7.40 -15.34 -7.62
C SER A 177 6.12 -15.25 -6.79
N SER A 178 5.27 -16.27 -6.88
CA SER A 178 4.02 -16.39 -6.12
C SER A 178 4.21 -16.40 -4.60
N ARG A 179 5.42 -16.77 -4.12
CA ARG A 179 5.76 -16.77 -2.69
C ARG A 179 5.56 -15.39 -2.04
N TYR A 180 5.63 -14.31 -2.80
CA TYR A 180 5.55 -12.94 -2.31
C TYR A 180 4.17 -12.32 -2.51
N ALA A 181 3.25 -13.01 -3.17
CA ALA A 181 1.94 -12.49 -3.52
C ALA A 181 1.17 -11.96 -2.30
N LEU A 182 1.17 -12.70 -1.19
CA LEU A 182 0.46 -12.31 0.02
C LEU A 182 1.01 -10.99 0.63
N GLN A 183 2.33 -10.81 0.64
CA GLN A 183 2.96 -9.61 1.16
C GLN A 183 2.65 -8.39 0.30
N PHE A 184 2.58 -8.58 -1.01
CA PHE A 184 2.22 -7.53 -1.94
C PHE A 184 0.74 -7.13 -1.82
N GLN A 185 -0.15 -8.08 -1.51
CA GLN A 185 -1.58 -7.83 -1.30
C GLN A 185 -1.87 -6.84 -0.14
N VAL A 186 -0.98 -6.74 0.84
CA VAL A 186 -1.09 -5.78 1.95
C VAL A 186 -1.22 -4.35 1.43
N GLY A 187 -0.46 -3.98 0.41
CA GLY A 187 -0.52 -2.66 -0.20
C GLY A 187 -1.80 -2.43 -1.01
N ILE A 188 -2.31 -3.47 -1.68
CA ILE A 188 -3.62 -3.42 -2.34
C ILE A 188 -4.72 -3.12 -1.34
N LEU A 189 -4.72 -3.78 -0.18
CA LEU A 189 -5.67 -3.51 0.89
C LEU A 189 -5.61 -2.04 1.33
N GLY A 190 -4.39 -1.49 1.47
CA GLY A 190 -4.18 -0.07 1.76
C GLY A 190 -4.77 0.85 0.69
N MET A 191 -4.60 0.52 -0.60
CA MET A 191 -5.21 1.27 -1.71
C MET A 191 -6.73 1.21 -1.66
N VAL A 192 -7.32 0.02 -1.52
CA VAL A 192 -8.77 -0.18 -1.48
C VAL A 192 -9.41 0.60 -0.35
N ILE A 193 -8.86 0.52 0.87
CA ILE A 193 -9.36 1.28 2.02
C ILE A 193 -9.27 2.80 1.74
N THR A 194 -8.13 3.27 1.21
CA THR A 194 -7.95 4.68 0.86
C THR A 194 -8.98 5.14 -0.16
N PHE A 195 -9.21 4.36 -1.21
CA PHE A 195 -10.17 4.67 -2.25
C PHE A 195 -11.60 4.68 -1.72
N ALA A 196 -11.97 3.74 -0.86
CA ALA A 196 -13.26 3.71 -0.20
C ALA A 196 -13.51 4.96 0.68
N LEU A 197 -12.50 5.37 1.46
CA LEU A 197 -12.55 6.60 2.25
C LEU A 197 -12.69 7.84 1.37
N ALA A 198 -11.92 7.93 0.29
CA ALA A 198 -11.95 9.05 -0.64
C ALA A 198 -13.28 9.14 -1.42
N TRP A 199 -13.86 7.98 -1.75
CA TRP A 199 -15.19 7.91 -2.39
C TRP A 199 -16.28 8.48 -1.50
N ASN A 200 -16.30 8.10 -0.24
CA ASN A 200 -17.30 8.53 0.74
C ASN A 200 -17.19 10.03 1.10
N GLN A 201 -16.00 10.60 1.08
CA GLN A 201 -15.83 12.04 1.30
C GLN A 201 -16.52 12.90 0.22
N GLY A 202 -16.57 12.40 -1.01
CA GLY A 202 -17.30 13.09 -2.08
C GLY A 202 -18.82 13.12 -1.87
N ARG A 203 -19.40 12.16 -1.14
CA ARG A 203 -20.85 12.13 -0.83
C ARG A 203 -21.23 13.15 0.26
N LYS A 204 -20.41 13.31 1.29
CA LYS A 204 -20.69 14.26 2.38
C LYS A 204 -20.70 15.72 1.92
N GLY A 205 -19.91 16.09 0.93
CA GLY A 205 -19.89 17.43 0.35
C GLY A 205 -21.19 17.82 -0.38
N TYR A 206 -21.95 16.82 -0.87
CA TYR A 206 -23.25 17.10 -1.51
C TYR A 206 -24.42 17.21 -0.53
N MET A 207 -24.32 16.61 0.66
CA MET A 207 -25.38 16.70 1.68
C MET A 207 -25.36 17.99 2.50
N CYS A 208 -24.21 18.67 2.60
CA CYS A 208 -24.09 19.96 3.32
C CYS A 208 -24.24 21.19 2.41
N GLY A 209 -24.66 21.01 1.16
CA GLY A 209 -24.70 22.07 0.14
C GLY A 209 -26.01 22.83 0.00
N ASN A 210 -26.98 22.67 0.90
CA ASN A 210 -28.21 23.46 0.85
C ASN A 210 -28.61 23.97 2.26
N PRO A 211 -27.93 25.02 2.78
CA PRO A 211 -28.35 25.61 4.05
C PRO A 211 -29.66 26.42 3.98
N GLY A 212 -30.37 26.35 2.84
CA GLY A 212 -31.53 27.18 2.53
C GLY A 212 -32.91 26.53 2.59
N LYS A 213 -33.03 25.21 2.85
CA LYS A 213 -34.34 24.53 2.76
C LYS A 213 -34.78 23.71 3.96
N ASP A 214 -33.92 23.46 4.95
CA ASP A 214 -34.34 22.72 6.17
C ASP A 214 -34.16 23.57 7.44
N GLN A 215 -34.82 24.72 7.48
CA GLN A 215 -35.23 25.37 8.73
C GLN A 215 -36.55 24.76 9.20
N GLY A 216 -36.60 23.48 9.42
CA GLY A 216 -37.73 22.79 9.96
C GLY A 216 -37.30 21.56 10.72
N VAL A 217 -37.43 21.59 12.03
CA VAL A 217 -37.35 20.46 12.97
C VAL A 217 -35.92 20.07 13.41
N CYS A 218 -35.36 20.91 14.30
CA CYS A 218 -34.59 20.41 15.43
C CYS A 218 -35.13 21.06 16.70
N GLY A 219 -36.30 20.61 17.11
CA GLY A 219 -36.83 20.86 18.41
C GLY A 219 -36.12 19.99 19.44
N ASN A 220 -35.13 20.52 20.13
CA ASN A 220 -34.68 19.99 21.40
C ASN A 220 -34.78 21.10 22.43
N PRO A 221 -35.82 21.08 23.29
CA PRO A 221 -36.00 22.09 24.33
C PRO A 221 -35.13 21.74 25.54
N GLY A 222 -33.95 22.30 25.64
CA GLY A 222 -33.19 22.15 26.86
C GLY A 222 -31.71 22.41 26.82
N VAL A 223 -31.25 23.52 26.21
CA VAL A 223 -29.91 24.05 26.55
C VAL A 223 -29.96 25.58 26.53
N SER A 224 -29.57 26.13 27.65
CA SER A 224 -29.59 27.53 28.04
C SER A 224 -29.02 28.50 27.02
N ARG A 225 -29.78 29.58 26.78
CA ARG A 225 -29.33 30.83 26.14
C ARG A 225 -28.25 31.49 27.01
N HIS A 226 -27.01 31.50 26.53
CA HIS A 226 -26.07 32.54 26.93
C HIS A 226 -25.13 32.91 25.77
N ALA A 227 -25.15 34.22 25.49
CA ALA A 227 -24.14 35.01 24.79
C ALA A 227 -23.94 34.80 23.28
N CYS A 228 -24.80 35.39 22.46
CA CYS A 228 -24.42 35.98 21.18
C CYS A 228 -24.62 37.50 21.27
N GLY A 229 -23.64 38.19 21.83
CA GLY A 229 -23.50 39.65 21.79
C GLY A 229 -22.35 40.00 20.84
N ASN A 230 -22.63 40.22 19.57
CA ASN A 230 -21.99 41.24 18.74
C ASN A 230 -22.66 41.33 17.34
N PRO A 231 -23.49 42.30 17.04
CA PRO A 231 -24.00 42.56 15.70
C PRO A 231 -23.06 43.56 15.00
N GLY A 232 -22.12 43.07 14.27
CA GLY A 232 -21.24 43.97 13.50
C GLY A 232 -20.24 43.22 12.64
N VAL A 233 -20.46 43.35 11.35
CA VAL A 233 -19.59 42.99 10.21
C VAL A 233 -19.89 41.64 9.54
N CYS A 234 -21.04 41.52 8.92
CA CYS A 234 -21.19 40.69 7.72
C CYS A 234 -20.81 41.54 6.50
N ARG A 235 -19.55 41.56 6.11
CA ARG A 235 -19.14 42.04 4.77
C ARG A 235 -19.66 41.07 3.73
N HIS A 236 -20.68 41.46 3.02
CA HIS A 236 -21.14 40.83 1.76
C HIS A 236 -20.00 40.91 0.72
N ALA A 237 -19.22 39.85 0.61
CA ALA A 237 -18.40 39.62 -0.57
C ALA A 237 -19.32 39.10 -1.70
N HIS A 238 -19.83 40.03 -2.50
CA HIS A 238 -20.45 39.70 -3.81
C HIS A 238 -19.38 39.15 -4.76
N GLY A 239 -19.06 37.89 -4.62
CA GLY A 239 -18.27 37.12 -5.59
C GLY A 239 -19.23 36.24 -6.38
N ASN A 240 -19.30 36.42 -7.68
CA ASN A 240 -20.12 35.68 -8.64
C ASN A 240 -20.00 34.17 -8.42
N PRO A 241 -21.03 33.44 -7.95
CA PRO A 241 -20.90 32.02 -7.56
C PRO A 241 -20.94 31.06 -8.74
N GLU A 242 -21.21 31.51 -9.97
CA GLU A 242 -21.48 30.60 -11.10
C GLU A 242 -20.25 29.94 -11.74
N SER A 243 -19.06 30.56 -11.69
CA SER A 243 -17.86 29.96 -12.30
C SER A 243 -17.10 28.97 -11.41
N ALA A 244 -17.29 29.02 -10.08
CA ALA A 244 -16.59 28.15 -9.14
C ALA A 244 -17.24 26.75 -8.97
N GLY A 245 -18.52 26.61 -9.28
CA GLY A 245 -19.27 25.36 -9.12
C GLY A 245 -18.88 24.28 -10.13
N GLY A 246 -18.69 24.65 -11.40
CA GLY A 246 -18.41 23.71 -12.49
C GLY A 246 -17.05 23.02 -12.37
N VAL A 247 -16.00 23.73 -11.97
CA VAL A 247 -14.65 23.18 -11.84
C VAL A 247 -14.51 22.23 -10.63
N ARG A 248 -15.24 22.51 -9.56
CA ARG A 248 -15.26 21.63 -8.37
C ARG A 248 -15.95 20.30 -8.63
N THR A 249 -17.04 20.31 -9.41
CA THR A 249 -17.76 19.08 -9.80
C THR A 249 -16.95 18.22 -10.76
N ALA A 250 -16.28 18.80 -11.75
CA ALA A 250 -15.44 18.08 -12.71
C ALA A 250 -14.27 17.34 -12.03
N ARG A 251 -13.56 17.99 -11.08
CA ARG A 251 -12.49 17.35 -10.30
C ARG A 251 -13.00 16.21 -9.44
N GLY A 252 -14.20 16.31 -8.90
CA GLY A 252 -14.82 15.24 -8.11
C GLY A 252 -15.17 14.04 -8.95
N VAL A 253 -15.69 14.24 -10.16
CA VAL A 253 -16.02 13.18 -11.12
C VAL A 253 -14.74 12.49 -11.61
N PHE A 254 -13.74 13.25 -12.04
CA PHE A 254 -12.46 12.71 -12.49
C PHE A 254 -11.79 11.79 -11.44
N ARG A 255 -11.75 12.23 -10.19
CA ARG A 255 -11.23 11.40 -9.10
C ARG A 255 -11.99 10.08 -8.95
N ARG A 256 -13.33 10.12 -9.01
CA ARG A 256 -14.14 8.89 -8.91
C ARG A 256 -13.91 7.97 -10.09
N CYS A 257 -13.77 8.50 -11.30
CA CYS A 257 -13.43 7.70 -12.47
C CYS A 257 -12.07 7.01 -12.31
N LEU A 258 -11.04 7.73 -11.82
CA LEU A 258 -9.73 7.12 -11.55
C LEU A 258 -9.83 6.00 -10.51
N ILE A 259 -10.51 6.24 -9.39
CA ILE A 259 -10.73 5.21 -8.36
C ILE A 259 -11.42 3.99 -8.96
N ALA A 260 -12.48 4.20 -9.76
CA ALA A 260 -13.20 3.11 -10.39
C ALA A 260 -12.30 2.30 -11.34
N VAL A 261 -11.47 2.97 -12.15
CA VAL A 261 -10.53 2.30 -13.07
C VAL A 261 -9.53 1.42 -12.29
N PHE A 262 -8.92 1.94 -11.22
CA PHE A 262 -8.01 1.14 -10.39
C PHE A 262 -8.72 -0.03 -9.70
N CYS A 263 -9.90 0.17 -9.14
CA CYS A 263 -10.66 -0.90 -8.50
C CYS A 263 -11.05 -1.99 -9.51
N LEU A 264 -11.53 -1.62 -10.70
CA LEU A 264 -11.87 -2.58 -11.75
C LEU A 264 -10.62 -3.34 -12.23
N ALA A 265 -9.48 -2.66 -12.42
CA ALA A 265 -8.25 -3.32 -12.82
C ALA A 265 -7.78 -4.33 -11.76
N ILE A 266 -7.81 -3.97 -10.47
CA ILE A 266 -7.44 -4.86 -9.37
C ILE A 266 -8.38 -6.06 -9.31
N LEU A 267 -9.69 -5.85 -9.38
CA LEU A 267 -10.69 -6.92 -9.31
C LEU A 267 -10.60 -7.87 -10.50
N SER A 268 -10.48 -7.34 -11.72
CA SER A 268 -10.38 -8.16 -12.93
C SER A 268 -9.07 -8.96 -12.98
N GLY A 269 -7.93 -8.34 -12.62
CA GLY A 269 -6.63 -9.01 -12.62
C GLY A 269 -6.55 -10.11 -11.56
N ASN A 270 -6.98 -9.84 -10.32
CA ASN A 270 -7.00 -10.86 -9.27
C ASN A 270 -8.07 -11.93 -9.54
N GLY A 271 -9.22 -11.56 -10.11
CA GLY A 271 -10.25 -12.51 -10.54
C GLY A 271 -9.75 -13.47 -11.61
N TYR A 272 -9.03 -12.96 -12.62
CA TYR A 272 -8.37 -13.76 -13.64
C TYR A 272 -7.37 -14.75 -13.02
N THR A 273 -6.49 -14.27 -12.14
CA THR A 273 -5.51 -15.13 -11.43
C THR A 273 -6.22 -16.21 -10.63
N THR A 274 -7.23 -15.86 -9.83
CA THR A 274 -8.00 -16.83 -9.03
C THR A 274 -8.65 -17.87 -9.90
N TYR A 275 -9.25 -17.49 -11.02
CA TYR A 275 -9.86 -18.44 -11.97
C TYR A 275 -8.82 -19.44 -12.51
N HIS A 276 -7.65 -18.95 -12.93
CA HIS A 276 -6.57 -19.81 -13.44
C HIS A 276 -5.99 -20.74 -12.35
N GLU A 277 -5.82 -20.25 -11.13
CA GLU A 277 -5.34 -21.05 -10.02
C GLU A 277 -6.33 -22.18 -9.65
N ILE A 278 -7.62 -21.90 -9.62
CA ILE A 278 -8.65 -22.93 -9.41
C ILE A 278 -8.59 -23.99 -10.52
N LYS A 279 -8.42 -23.59 -11.78
CA LYS A 279 -8.31 -24.50 -12.90
C LYS A 279 -7.05 -25.37 -12.83
N LYS A 280 -5.95 -24.86 -12.30
CA LYS A 280 -4.67 -25.59 -12.14
C LYS A 280 -4.64 -26.48 -10.89
N ALA A 281 -5.47 -26.21 -9.89
CA ALA A 281 -5.46 -26.92 -8.61
C ALA A 281 -5.48 -28.46 -8.72
N PRO A 282 -6.33 -29.09 -9.56
CA PRO A 282 -6.34 -30.55 -9.71
C PRO A 282 -5.04 -31.13 -10.25
N HIS A 283 -4.31 -30.37 -11.11
CA HIS A 283 -3.04 -30.82 -11.65
C HIS A 283 -1.88 -30.71 -10.63
N ARG A 284 -2.01 -29.79 -9.66
CA ARG A 284 -1.01 -29.65 -8.57
C ARG A 284 -1.10 -30.80 -7.58
N GLU A 285 -2.30 -31.34 -7.30
CA GLU A 285 -2.49 -32.49 -6.42
C GLU A 285 -1.67 -33.70 -6.91
N GLY A 286 -1.77 -34.06 -8.18
CA GLY A 286 -0.97 -35.14 -8.76
C GLY A 286 0.56 -34.91 -8.73
N ASN A 287 1.01 -33.65 -8.71
CA ASN A 287 2.44 -33.33 -8.53
C ASN A 287 2.89 -33.48 -7.09
N PHE A 288 2.03 -33.16 -6.11
CA PHE A 288 2.33 -33.39 -4.69
C PHE A 288 2.43 -34.87 -4.37
N GLU A 289 1.54 -35.68 -4.90
CA GLU A 289 1.60 -37.15 -4.75
C GLU A 289 2.90 -37.73 -5.34
N LYS A 290 3.33 -37.27 -6.52
CA LYS A 290 4.62 -37.67 -7.11
C LYS A 290 5.80 -37.24 -6.25
N MET A 291 5.81 -36.03 -5.73
CA MET A 291 6.89 -35.56 -4.84
C MET A 291 6.91 -36.33 -3.52
N ALA A 292 5.76 -36.63 -2.94
CA ALA A 292 5.67 -37.46 -1.75
C ALA A 292 6.19 -38.87 -1.99
N ALA A 293 5.85 -39.49 -3.14
CA ALA A 293 6.36 -40.80 -3.53
C ALA A 293 7.89 -40.81 -3.74
N MET A 294 8.46 -39.74 -4.32
CA MET A 294 9.90 -39.59 -4.48
C MET A 294 10.65 -39.36 -3.15
N ALA A 295 10.01 -38.72 -2.17
CA ALA A 295 10.61 -38.49 -0.86
C ALA A 295 10.61 -39.74 0.05
N LEU A 296 9.83 -40.77 -0.30
CA LEU A 296 9.75 -42.05 0.41
C LEU A 296 10.68 -43.13 -0.18
N GLN A 297 11.33 -42.87 -1.30
CA GLN A 297 12.37 -43.67 -1.90
C GLN A 297 13.76 -43.27 -1.42
#